data_5334ab220547ee3e68e908b1c45435ea
#
_entry.id   5334ab220547ee3e68e908b1c45435ea
#
_cell.length_a   1.000
_cell.length_b   1.000
_cell.length_c   1.000
_cell.angle_alpha   90.00
_cell.angle_beta   90.00
_cell.angle_gamma   90.00
#
_symmetry.space_group_name_H-M   'P 1'
#
loop_
_entity.id
_entity.type
_entity.pdbx_description
1 polymer ?
#
loop_
_entity_poly.entity_id
_entity_poly.type
_entity_poly.pdbx_seq_one_letter_code
_entity_poly.pdbx_strand_id
1 'polypeptide(L)'
;MSALCCPRTRTGTGWFSALKQALCRALFAAEEPAPPLQPSRAKVNETATALLDRHGESILRLAYSYLHNQSDAEDILQDTLIQYLRTSPTLESPAHEKAWLLRVAGNLSKNLLRAQGYRQADQLDETLVSQEREDLSYVWDAVKALPVPYREAIHLFYYEGYSTAQIAQILDQKESTVRSRLKRGREKLKPLLEEVGALG
;
A
#
# COMPACT_ATOMS: atom_id res chain seq x y z
N MET A 1 -63.22 15.04 54.06
CA MET A 1 -63.17 13.66 54.55
C MET A 1 -61.96 13.00 53.89
N SER A 2 -60.92 13.21 54.49
CA SER A 2 -59.81 12.46 55.03
C SER A 2 -59.24 11.41 54.06
N ALA A 3 -58.17 11.75 53.37
CA ALA A 3 -57.27 10.80 52.73
C ALA A 3 -55.93 10.83 53.46
N LEU A 4 -55.62 9.75 54.12
CA LEU A 4 -54.41 9.50 54.90
C LEU A 4 -53.22 9.30 53.98
N CYS A 5 -52.26 10.16 54.18
CA CYS A 5 -50.92 10.07 53.56
C CYS A 5 -50.10 8.99 54.29
N CYS A 6 -49.64 7.99 53.56
CA CYS A 6 -48.75 6.95 54.07
C CYS A 6 -47.30 7.33 53.65
N PRO A 7 -46.36 7.41 54.58
CA PRO A 7 -44.97 7.71 54.22
C PRO A 7 -44.25 6.46 53.67
N ARG A 8 -43.72 6.64 52.48
CA ARG A 8 -42.93 5.64 51.78
C ARG A 8 -41.55 5.50 52.40
N THR A 9 -41.31 4.43 53.13
CA THR A 9 -40.01 4.09 53.65
C THR A 9 -39.05 3.77 52.54
N ARG A 10 -38.02 4.58 52.39
CA ARG A 10 -36.90 4.39 51.51
C ARG A 10 -35.98 3.34 52.14
N THR A 11 -36.15 2.08 51.76
CA THR A 11 -35.19 1.01 52.12
C THR A 11 -33.94 1.13 51.27
N GLY A 12 -32.81 1.24 51.94
CA GLY A 12 -31.48 1.45 51.35
C GLY A 12 -30.93 0.19 50.68
N THR A 13 -31.22 0.03 49.40
CA THR A 13 -30.62 -1.05 48.57
C THR A 13 -29.60 -0.53 47.54
N GLY A 14 -29.41 0.78 47.49
CA GLY A 14 -28.49 1.40 46.50
C GLY A 14 -27.00 1.20 46.81
N TRP A 15 -26.64 1.13 48.08
CA TRP A 15 -25.23 1.05 48.48
C TRP A 15 -24.65 -0.35 48.27
N PHE A 16 -25.39 -1.40 48.61
CA PHE A 16 -24.94 -2.80 48.40
C PHE A 16 -24.80 -3.12 46.89
N SER A 17 -25.62 -2.52 46.01
CA SER A 17 -25.49 -2.69 44.57
C SER A 17 -24.24 -2.01 44.05
N ALA A 18 -23.93 -0.78 44.49
CA ALA A 18 -22.73 -0.04 44.11
C ALA A 18 -21.45 -0.75 44.64
N LEU A 19 -21.49 -1.26 45.89
CA LEU A 19 -20.36 -1.99 46.44
C LEU A 19 -20.11 -3.33 45.72
N LYS A 20 -21.18 -4.04 45.35
CA LYS A 20 -21.11 -5.27 44.57
C LYS A 20 -20.55 -5.02 43.14
N GLN A 21 -20.96 -3.94 42.51
CA GLN A 21 -20.40 -3.55 41.20
C GLN A 21 -18.94 -3.10 41.28
N ALA A 22 -18.56 -2.38 42.35
CA ALA A 22 -17.17 -2.01 42.59
C ALA A 22 -16.30 -3.23 42.90
N LEU A 23 -16.77 -4.19 43.70
CA LEU A 23 -16.08 -5.45 43.97
C LEU A 23 -16.00 -6.36 42.75
N CYS A 24 -17.07 -6.46 41.94
CA CYS A 24 -17.01 -7.16 40.65
C CYS A 24 -16.00 -6.51 39.69
N ARG A 25 -15.93 -5.16 39.59
CA ARG A 25 -14.92 -4.51 38.81
C ARG A 25 -13.50 -4.72 39.31
N ALA A 26 -13.31 -4.81 40.63
CA ALA A 26 -11.98 -5.06 41.21
C ALA A 26 -11.56 -6.54 41.13
N LEU A 27 -12.51 -7.48 41.18
CA LEU A 27 -12.23 -8.93 41.10
C LEU A 27 -12.26 -9.47 39.66
N PHE A 28 -12.97 -8.82 38.76
CA PHE A 28 -13.01 -9.09 37.32
C PHE A 28 -12.40 -7.93 36.50
N ALA A 29 -11.45 -7.19 37.08
CA ALA A 29 -10.45 -6.54 36.24
C ALA A 29 -9.68 -7.70 35.58
N ALA A 30 -10.30 -8.27 34.52
CA ALA A 30 -9.57 -9.05 33.57
C ALA A 30 -8.37 -8.20 33.24
N GLU A 31 -7.16 -8.73 33.43
CA GLU A 31 -5.93 -8.15 32.90
C GLU A 31 -6.25 -7.72 31.48
N GLU A 32 -6.40 -6.42 31.26
CA GLU A 32 -6.45 -5.91 29.89
C GLU A 32 -5.19 -6.49 29.24
N PRO A 33 -5.32 -7.19 28.09
CA PRO A 33 -4.13 -7.71 27.44
C PRO A 33 -3.19 -6.52 27.28
N ALA A 34 -2.00 -6.63 27.86
CA ALA A 34 -0.99 -5.57 27.82
C ALA A 34 -0.94 -5.04 26.41
N PRO A 35 -0.99 -3.70 26.18
CA PRO A 35 -0.97 -3.15 24.84
C PRO A 35 0.21 -3.79 24.11
N PRO A 36 0.04 -4.27 22.86
CA PRO A 36 1.09 -4.96 22.14
C PRO A 36 2.33 -4.11 22.25
N LEU A 37 3.43 -4.70 22.77
CA LEU A 37 4.70 -4.01 23.01
C LEU A 37 5.05 -3.27 21.74
N GLN A 38 4.89 -1.95 21.73
CA GLN A 38 5.25 -1.13 20.58
C GLN A 38 6.73 -1.38 20.33
N PRO A 39 7.14 -1.80 19.13
CA PRO A 39 8.54 -2.06 18.87
C PRO A 39 9.34 -0.81 19.24
N SER A 40 10.47 -0.98 19.92
CA SER A 40 11.32 0.15 20.28
C SER A 40 11.65 0.97 19.02
N ARG A 41 11.76 2.29 19.14
CA ARG A 41 12.04 3.18 18.01
C ARG A 41 13.29 2.72 17.21
N ALA A 42 14.28 2.16 17.90
CA ALA A 42 15.46 1.58 17.27
C ALA A 42 15.10 0.39 16.36
N LYS A 43 14.26 -0.52 16.82
CA LYS A 43 13.81 -1.70 16.04
C LYS A 43 12.95 -1.30 14.83
N VAL A 44 12.12 -0.27 14.97
CA VAL A 44 11.32 0.28 13.86
C VAL A 44 12.25 0.85 12.78
N ASN A 45 13.25 1.64 13.18
CA ASN A 45 14.22 2.22 12.25
C ASN A 45 15.06 1.13 11.55
N GLU A 46 15.54 0.13 12.28
CA GLU A 46 16.28 -0.99 11.72
C GLU A 46 15.45 -1.75 10.67
N THR A 47 14.21 -2.04 10.97
CA THR A 47 13.29 -2.71 10.03
C THR A 47 13.03 -1.84 8.79
N ALA A 48 12.78 -0.55 8.97
CA ALA A 48 12.55 0.38 7.86
C ALA A 48 13.78 0.47 6.94
N THR A 49 14.99 0.58 7.51
CA THR A 49 16.25 0.62 6.75
C THR A 49 16.44 -0.68 5.97
N ALA A 50 16.25 -1.83 6.61
CA ALA A 50 16.40 -3.13 5.96
C ALA A 50 15.39 -3.34 4.81
N LEU A 51 14.17 -2.83 4.92
CA LEU A 51 13.17 -2.86 3.85
C LEU A 51 13.54 -1.91 2.71
N LEU A 52 14.01 -0.71 3.05
CA LEU A 52 14.47 0.27 2.06
C LEU A 52 15.63 -0.28 1.25
N ASP A 53 16.64 -0.85 1.90
CA ASP A 53 17.82 -1.43 1.23
C ASP A 53 17.45 -2.60 0.30
N ARG A 54 16.49 -3.44 0.72
CA ARG A 54 16.11 -4.63 -0.06
C ARG A 54 15.10 -4.35 -1.17
N HIS A 55 14.15 -3.48 -0.95
CA HIS A 55 12.98 -3.32 -1.81
C HIS A 55 12.70 -1.88 -2.25
N GLY A 56 13.43 -0.89 -1.69
CA GLY A 56 13.19 0.53 -1.95
C GLY A 56 13.21 0.87 -3.44
N GLU A 57 14.21 0.36 -4.16
CA GLU A 57 14.35 0.60 -5.60
C GLU A 57 13.16 0.02 -6.41
N SER A 58 12.74 -1.20 -6.11
CA SER A 58 11.59 -1.82 -6.80
C SER A 58 10.28 -1.06 -6.53
N ILE A 59 10.08 -0.59 -5.30
CA ILE A 59 8.90 0.21 -4.92
C ILE A 59 8.94 1.56 -5.64
N LEU A 60 10.08 2.24 -5.60
CA LEU A 60 10.27 3.56 -6.21
C LEU A 60 10.02 3.52 -7.72
N ARG A 61 10.62 2.55 -8.42
CA ARG A 61 10.45 2.38 -9.86
C ARG A 61 9.00 2.03 -10.24
N LEU A 62 8.34 1.18 -9.46
CA LEU A 62 6.93 0.88 -9.68
C LEU A 62 6.08 2.15 -9.48
N ALA A 63 6.25 2.89 -8.40
CA ALA A 63 5.54 4.13 -8.14
C ALA A 63 5.78 5.17 -9.24
N TYR A 64 7.04 5.35 -9.64
CA TYR A 64 7.40 6.26 -10.74
C TYR A 64 6.76 5.84 -12.06
N SER A 65 6.66 4.53 -12.34
CA SER A 65 5.96 4.05 -13.53
C SER A 65 4.49 4.44 -13.59
N TYR A 66 3.86 4.73 -12.45
CA TYR A 66 2.48 5.23 -12.39
C TYR A 66 2.40 6.75 -12.48
N LEU A 67 3.27 7.45 -11.74
CA LEU A 67 3.10 8.86 -11.40
C LEU A 67 3.90 9.79 -12.31
N HIS A 68 5.01 9.30 -12.88
CA HIS A 68 5.98 10.07 -13.69
C HIS A 68 6.56 11.29 -12.97
N ASN A 69 6.50 11.31 -11.66
CA ASN A 69 7.01 12.34 -10.79
C ASN A 69 7.82 11.68 -9.68
N GLN A 70 9.05 12.13 -9.49
CA GLN A 70 9.97 11.56 -8.53
C GLN A 70 9.52 11.82 -7.09
N SER A 71 9.12 13.05 -6.78
CA SER A 71 8.68 13.42 -5.44
C SER A 71 7.46 12.61 -5.01
N ASP A 72 6.46 12.49 -5.89
CA ASP A 72 5.28 11.67 -5.63
C ASP A 72 5.66 10.18 -5.46
N ALA A 73 6.64 9.68 -6.23
CA ALA A 73 7.09 8.29 -6.11
C ALA A 73 7.86 8.03 -4.81
N GLU A 74 8.65 8.99 -4.34
CA GLU A 74 9.33 8.95 -3.04
C GLU A 74 8.31 8.99 -1.88
N ASP A 75 7.27 9.79 -1.99
CA ASP A 75 6.17 9.83 -1.02
C ASP A 75 5.44 8.47 -0.95
N ILE A 76 5.16 7.84 -2.10
CA ILE A 76 4.59 6.49 -2.15
C ILE A 76 5.52 5.46 -1.50
N LEU A 77 6.83 5.56 -1.73
CA LEU A 77 7.81 4.69 -1.07
C LEU A 77 7.72 4.84 0.45
N GLN A 78 7.74 6.06 0.98
CA GLN A 78 7.63 6.34 2.40
C GLN A 78 6.32 5.80 2.98
N ASP A 79 5.19 6.10 2.34
CA ASP A 79 3.87 5.63 2.76
C ASP A 79 3.76 4.11 2.76
N THR A 80 4.38 3.44 1.78
CA THR A 80 4.44 1.97 1.71
C THR A 80 5.19 1.39 2.91
N LEU A 81 6.34 1.95 3.27
CA LEU A 81 7.11 1.53 4.45
C LEU A 81 6.35 1.81 5.76
N ILE A 82 5.72 2.98 5.87
CA ILE A 82 4.88 3.32 7.03
C ILE A 82 3.73 2.33 7.16
N GLN A 83 3.08 1.96 6.06
CA GLN A 83 1.99 0.99 6.09
C GLN A 83 2.47 -0.40 6.49
N TYR A 84 3.64 -0.83 6.03
CA TYR A 84 4.25 -2.09 6.46
C TYR A 84 4.49 -2.10 7.98
N LEU A 85 5.12 -1.05 8.51
CA LEU A 85 5.40 -0.93 9.94
C LEU A 85 4.13 -0.90 10.81
N ARG A 86 3.06 -0.27 10.31
CA ARG A 86 1.77 -0.19 11.01
C ARG A 86 1.02 -1.51 11.02
N THR A 87 1.01 -2.21 9.88
CA THR A 87 0.25 -3.46 9.74
C THR A 87 1.00 -4.67 10.23
N SER A 88 2.34 -4.59 10.29
CA SER A 88 3.24 -5.70 10.66
C SER A 88 2.78 -7.04 10.07
N PRO A 89 2.65 -7.14 8.73
CA PRO A 89 2.04 -8.30 8.10
C PRO A 89 2.86 -9.56 8.36
N THR A 90 2.19 -10.69 8.63
CA THR A 90 2.84 -11.99 8.71
C THR A 90 3.11 -12.49 7.30
N LEU A 91 4.38 -12.51 6.89
CA LEU A 91 4.81 -12.87 5.54
C LEU A 91 5.70 -14.10 5.62
N GLU A 92 5.43 -15.08 4.75
CA GLU A 92 6.05 -16.41 4.81
C GLU A 92 7.44 -16.46 4.15
N SER A 93 7.74 -15.49 3.29
CA SER A 93 9.00 -15.47 2.52
C SER A 93 9.37 -14.05 2.06
N PRO A 94 10.65 -13.81 1.73
CA PRO A 94 11.08 -12.53 1.12
C PRO A 94 10.37 -12.21 -0.20
N ALA A 95 10.01 -13.22 -0.98
CA ALA A 95 9.23 -13.04 -2.21
C ALA A 95 7.79 -12.56 -1.91
N HIS A 96 7.18 -13.10 -0.85
CA HIS A 96 5.86 -12.67 -0.38
C HIS A 96 5.93 -11.25 0.18
N GLU A 97 7.02 -10.90 0.89
CA GLU A 97 7.29 -9.54 1.38
C GLU A 97 7.34 -8.53 0.22
N LYS A 98 8.15 -8.81 -0.80
CA LYS A 98 8.25 -7.98 -2.00
C LYS A 98 6.91 -7.82 -2.71
N ALA A 99 6.19 -8.92 -2.92
CA ALA A 99 4.88 -8.90 -3.57
C ALA A 99 3.85 -8.05 -2.81
N TRP A 100 3.85 -8.15 -1.47
CA TRP A 100 2.98 -7.34 -0.61
C TRP A 100 3.31 -5.84 -0.73
N LEU A 101 4.60 -5.48 -0.67
CA LEU A 101 5.06 -4.11 -0.79
C LEU A 101 4.69 -3.50 -2.15
N LEU A 102 4.89 -4.23 -3.25
CA LEU A 102 4.52 -3.79 -4.60
C LEU A 102 3.00 -3.64 -4.75
N ARG A 103 2.20 -4.52 -4.13
CA ARG A 103 0.75 -4.40 -4.08
C ARG A 103 0.31 -3.11 -3.39
N VAL A 104 0.90 -2.81 -2.23
CA VAL A 104 0.59 -1.59 -1.47
C VAL A 104 0.99 -0.35 -2.27
N ALA A 105 2.22 -0.30 -2.78
CA ALA A 105 2.71 0.81 -3.58
C ALA A 105 1.84 1.06 -4.82
N GLY A 106 1.46 0.01 -5.56
CA GLY A 106 0.56 0.11 -6.71
C GLY A 106 -0.84 0.62 -6.35
N ASN A 107 -1.36 0.25 -5.19
CA ASN A 107 -2.67 0.75 -4.72
C ASN A 107 -2.59 2.22 -4.31
N LEU A 108 -1.54 2.62 -3.58
CA LEU A 108 -1.32 4.02 -3.19
C LEU A 108 -1.13 4.90 -4.43
N SER A 109 -0.31 4.48 -5.39
CA SER A 109 -0.11 5.19 -6.66
C SER A 109 -1.41 5.37 -7.44
N LYS A 110 -2.23 4.32 -7.55
CA LYS A 110 -3.55 4.40 -8.19
C LYS A 110 -4.51 5.35 -7.48
N ASN A 111 -4.47 5.39 -6.15
CA ASN A 111 -5.28 6.31 -5.37
C ASN A 111 -4.85 7.76 -5.57
N LEU A 112 -3.53 8.01 -5.59
CA LEU A 112 -2.97 9.33 -5.87
C LEU A 112 -3.36 9.80 -7.29
N LEU A 113 -3.21 8.94 -8.31
CA LEU A 113 -3.64 9.26 -9.67
C LEU A 113 -5.14 9.60 -9.76
N ARG A 114 -6.00 8.89 -9.03
CA ARG A 114 -7.42 9.21 -9.00
C ARG A 114 -7.67 10.56 -8.34
N ALA A 115 -6.95 10.88 -7.28
CA ALA A 115 -7.04 12.18 -6.61
C ALA A 115 -6.50 13.31 -7.50
N GLN A 116 -5.42 13.06 -8.24
CA GLN A 116 -4.81 14.01 -9.18
C GLN A 116 -5.59 14.12 -10.49
N GLY A 117 -6.26 13.07 -10.94
CA GLY A 117 -7.12 13.08 -12.15
C GLY A 117 -8.25 14.10 -12.09
N TYR A 118 -8.52 14.63 -10.90
CA TYR A 118 -9.31 15.86 -10.69
C TYR A 118 -8.46 17.14 -10.82
N ARG A 119 -7.12 17.04 -10.99
CA ARG A 119 -6.17 18.17 -10.97
C ARG A 119 -5.14 18.09 -12.07
N GLN A 120 -5.50 17.98 -13.33
CA GLN A 120 -4.60 18.20 -14.47
C GLN A 120 -3.65 17.07 -14.91
N ALA A 121 -3.78 16.78 -16.20
CA ALA A 121 -2.68 16.44 -17.09
C ALA A 121 -1.67 17.60 -17.13
N ASP A 122 -0.39 17.24 -17.17
CA ASP A 122 0.80 18.05 -17.43
C ASP A 122 1.60 18.54 -16.20
N GLN A 123 2.63 17.74 -15.93
CA GLN A 123 4.02 18.22 -15.87
C GLN A 123 4.94 16.97 -15.87
N LEU A 124 5.61 16.77 -16.99
CA LEU A 124 6.67 15.79 -17.17
C LEU A 124 7.91 16.30 -16.44
N ASP A 125 8.31 15.63 -15.38
CA ASP A 125 9.61 15.84 -14.76
C ASP A 125 10.55 14.68 -15.15
N GLU A 126 11.63 15.03 -15.87
CA GLU A 126 12.47 14.11 -16.64
C GLU A 126 13.57 13.39 -15.83
N THR A 127 13.55 13.40 -14.49
CA THR A 127 14.77 13.22 -13.70
C THR A 127 15.06 11.83 -13.13
N LEU A 128 14.31 10.80 -13.42
CA LEU A 128 14.65 9.41 -13.01
C LEU A 128 15.17 8.56 -14.18
N VAL A 129 16.16 9.05 -14.89
CA VAL A 129 16.99 8.19 -15.72
C VAL A 129 18.14 7.69 -14.85
N SER A 130 18.07 6.44 -14.40
CA SER A 130 19.20 5.74 -13.79
C SER A 130 20.37 5.82 -14.74
N GLN A 131 21.50 6.36 -14.29
CA GLN A 131 22.71 6.65 -15.09
C GLN A 131 23.36 5.43 -15.77
N GLU A 132 22.83 4.23 -15.64
CA GLU A 132 23.51 3.02 -16.11
C GLU A 132 23.04 2.46 -17.46
N ARG A 133 22.02 3.02 -18.12
CA ARG A 133 21.55 2.50 -19.42
C ARG A 133 20.96 3.61 -20.28
N GLU A 134 21.81 4.49 -20.79
CA GLU A 134 21.42 5.48 -21.81
C GLU A 134 20.77 4.84 -23.05
N ASP A 135 21.17 3.61 -23.39
CA ASP A 135 20.66 2.88 -24.57
C ASP A 135 19.21 2.42 -24.50
N LEU A 136 18.53 2.50 -23.34
CA LEU A 136 17.15 2.01 -23.16
C LEU A 136 16.18 3.10 -22.68
N SER A 137 16.58 4.35 -22.64
CA SER A 137 15.71 5.46 -22.19
C SER A 137 14.42 5.52 -23.02
N TYR A 138 14.52 5.32 -24.34
CA TYR A 138 13.38 5.29 -25.26
C TYR A 138 12.37 4.18 -24.95
N VAL A 139 12.81 3.02 -24.41
CA VAL A 139 11.91 1.94 -24.00
C VAL A 139 11.07 2.38 -22.81
N TRP A 140 11.69 3.10 -21.86
CA TRP A 140 10.99 3.65 -20.72
C TRP A 140 9.96 4.71 -21.13
N ASP A 141 10.28 5.56 -22.07
CA ASP A 141 9.37 6.59 -22.57
C ASP A 141 8.19 5.95 -23.30
N ALA A 142 8.44 4.93 -24.10
CA ALA A 142 7.38 4.15 -24.73
C ALA A 142 6.48 3.44 -23.70
N VAL A 143 7.06 2.91 -22.61
CA VAL A 143 6.30 2.29 -21.50
C VAL A 143 5.49 3.34 -20.75
N LYS A 144 6.05 4.54 -20.51
CA LYS A 144 5.33 5.67 -19.88
C LYS A 144 4.10 6.08 -20.68
N ALA A 145 4.16 6.06 -22.00
CA ALA A 145 3.03 6.41 -22.86
C ALA A 145 1.87 5.40 -22.81
N LEU A 146 2.08 4.22 -22.24
CA LEU A 146 1.02 3.23 -22.12
C LEU A 146 -0.02 3.63 -21.05
N PRO A 147 -1.32 3.34 -21.27
CA PRO A 147 -2.31 3.43 -20.19
C PRO A 147 -1.91 2.59 -18.97
N VAL A 148 -2.16 3.13 -17.77
CA VAL A 148 -1.76 2.55 -16.47
C VAL A 148 -1.99 1.03 -16.36
N PRO A 149 -3.16 0.43 -16.74
CA PRO A 149 -3.37 -1.00 -16.57
C PRO A 149 -2.46 -1.89 -17.44
N TYR A 150 -1.97 -1.38 -18.56
CA TYR A 150 -1.03 -2.11 -19.43
C TYR A 150 0.40 -1.93 -18.95
N ARG A 151 0.77 -0.72 -18.56
CA ARG A 151 2.06 -0.37 -18.02
C ARG A 151 2.39 -1.15 -16.75
N GLU A 152 1.45 -1.22 -15.81
CA GLU A 152 1.52 -2.02 -14.59
C GLU A 152 1.85 -3.50 -14.87
N ALA A 153 1.11 -4.11 -15.80
CA ALA A 153 1.32 -5.51 -16.16
C ALA A 153 2.68 -5.72 -16.85
N ILE A 154 3.09 -4.82 -17.75
CA ILE A 154 4.37 -4.83 -18.46
C ILE A 154 5.52 -4.70 -17.44
N HIS A 155 5.44 -3.73 -16.53
CA HIS A 155 6.48 -3.50 -15.52
C HIS A 155 6.68 -4.74 -14.63
N LEU A 156 5.60 -5.29 -14.08
CA LEU A 156 5.68 -6.46 -13.20
C LEU A 156 6.18 -7.72 -13.92
N PHE A 157 5.84 -7.88 -15.19
CA PHE A 157 6.26 -9.05 -15.96
C PHE A 157 7.70 -8.98 -16.45
N TYR A 158 8.07 -7.87 -17.12
CA TYR A 158 9.36 -7.76 -17.79
C TYR A 158 10.47 -7.21 -16.89
N TYR A 159 10.12 -6.31 -15.99
CA TYR A 159 11.10 -5.69 -15.10
C TYR A 159 11.26 -6.43 -13.79
N GLU A 160 10.16 -6.74 -13.12
CA GLU A 160 10.18 -7.43 -11.82
C GLU A 160 10.23 -8.97 -11.95
N GLY A 161 9.98 -9.53 -13.15
CA GLY A 161 10.11 -10.94 -13.43
C GLY A 161 8.99 -11.84 -12.88
N TYR A 162 7.82 -11.27 -12.54
CA TYR A 162 6.70 -12.03 -12.02
C TYR A 162 5.96 -12.80 -13.12
N SER A 163 5.52 -14.03 -12.82
CA SER A 163 4.61 -14.79 -13.68
C SER A 163 3.21 -14.16 -13.72
N THR A 164 2.42 -14.49 -14.75
CA THR A 164 1.04 -13.98 -14.87
C THR A 164 0.17 -14.32 -13.67
N ALA A 165 0.37 -15.50 -13.05
CA ALA A 165 -0.34 -15.92 -11.86
C ALA A 165 0.06 -15.07 -10.62
N GLN A 166 1.34 -14.79 -10.44
CA GLN A 166 1.82 -13.93 -9.36
C GLN A 166 1.36 -12.48 -9.53
N ILE A 167 1.40 -11.95 -10.76
CA ILE A 167 0.87 -10.62 -11.07
C ILE A 167 -0.63 -10.55 -10.74
N ALA A 168 -1.39 -11.59 -11.05
CA ALA A 168 -2.81 -11.67 -10.73
C ALA A 168 -3.05 -11.57 -9.21
N GLN A 169 -2.21 -12.21 -8.40
CA GLN A 169 -2.25 -12.12 -6.95
C GLN A 169 -1.85 -10.72 -6.45
N ILE A 170 -0.76 -10.13 -6.99
CA ILE A 170 -0.28 -8.80 -6.61
C ILE A 170 -1.35 -7.75 -6.92
N LEU A 171 -1.98 -7.82 -8.10
CA LEU A 171 -2.95 -6.82 -8.56
C LEU A 171 -4.39 -7.10 -8.12
N ASP A 172 -4.62 -8.23 -7.43
CA ASP A 172 -5.96 -8.71 -7.05
C ASP A 172 -6.92 -8.81 -8.25
N GLN A 173 -6.48 -9.55 -9.27
CA GLN A 173 -7.20 -9.69 -10.53
C GLN A 173 -7.17 -11.12 -11.03
N LYS A 174 -8.04 -11.43 -11.99
CA LYS A 174 -8.01 -12.72 -12.69
C LYS A 174 -6.77 -12.81 -13.57
N GLU A 175 -6.11 -13.97 -13.61
CA GLU A 175 -4.95 -14.19 -14.45
C GLU A 175 -5.26 -13.98 -15.95
N SER A 176 -6.47 -14.31 -16.40
CA SER A 176 -6.92 -14.03 -17.76
C SER A 176 -6.92 -12.54 -18.10
N THR A 177 -7.24 -11.69 -17.11
CA THR A 177 -7.17 -10.22 -17.25
C THR A 177 -5.73 -9.78 -17.41
N VAL A 178 -4.81 -10.32 -16.60
CA VAL A 178 -3.37 -10.02 -16.70
C VAL A 178 -2.82 -10.40 -18.06
N ARG A 179 -3.12 -11.61 -18.53
CA ARG A 179 -2.74 -12.07 -19.89
C ARG A 179 -3.25 -11.16 -21.00
N SER A 180 -4.52 -10.74 -20.90
CA SER A 180 -5.12 -9.81 -21.86
C SER A 180 -4.45 -8.44 -21.83
N ARG A 181 -4.10 -7.93 -20.62
CA ARG A 181 -3.38 -6.66 -20.47
C ARG A 181 -1.98 -6.72 -21.04
N LEU A 182 -1.25 -7.81 -20.78
CA LEU A 182 0.08 -8.02 -21.35
C LEU A 182 0.02 -8.09 -22.88
N LYS A 183 -0.98 -8.80 -23.44
CA LYS A 183 -1.14 -8.86 -24.90
C LYS A 183 -1.39 -7.47 -25.48
N ARG A 184 -2.39 -6.74 -24.97
CA ARG A 184 -2.75 -5.40 -25.46
C ARG A 184 -1.63 -4.37 -25.17
N GLY A 185 -0.93 -4.51 -24.05
CA GLY A 185 0.24 -3.68 -23.73
C GLY A 185 1.34 -3.84 -24.77
N ARG A 186 1.69 -5.07 -25.15
CA ARG A 186 2.67 -5.35 -26.22
C ARG A 186 2.22 -4.82 -27.60
N GLU A 187 0.95 -5.01 -27.94
CA GLU A 187 0.40 -4.49 -29.20
C GLU A 187 0.47 -2.98 -29.30
N LYS A 188 0.31 -2.27 -28.17
CA LYS A 188 0.45 -0.81 -28.12
C LYS A 188 1.90 -0.35 -28.04
N LEU A 189 2.76 -1.12 -27.38
CA LEU A 189 4.19 -0.77 -27.21
C LEU A 189 4.95 -0.93 -28.53
N LYS A 190 4.58 -1.91 -29.35
CA LYS A 190 5.27 -2.21 -30.61
C LYS A 190 5.41 -1.00 -31.54
N PRO A 191 4.35 -0.26 -31.92
CA PRO A 191 4.48 0.91 -32.78
C PRO A 191 5.32 2.02 -32.13
N LEU A 192 5.20 2.23 -30.81
CA LEU A 192 5.98 3.25 -30.10
C LEU A 192 7.49 2.97 -30.15
N LEU A 193 7.89 1.70 -30.09
CA LEU A 193 9.28 1.29 -30.20
C LEU A 193 9.78 1.33 -31.67
N GLU A 194 8.92 1.03 -32.64
CA GLU A 194 9.24 1.11 -34.07
C GLU A 194 9.46 2.56 -34.51
N GLU A 195 8.68 3.52 -34.01
CA GLU A 195 8.85 4.94 -34.30
C GLU A 195 10.20 5.46 -33.79
N VAL A 196 10.62 5.06 -32.60
CA VAL A 196 11.89 5.51 -32.00
C VAL A 196 13.08 4.76 -32.61
N GLY A 197 12.95 3.44 -32.86
CA GLY A 197 14.00 2.64 -33.50
C GLY A 197 14.23 2.98 -35.00
N ALA A 198 13.27 3.68 -35.63
CA ALA A 198 13.42 4.18 -36.99
C ALA A 198 14.20 5.54 -37.07
N LEU A 199 14.41 6.20 -35.93
CA LEU A 199 15.12 7.49 -35.83
C LEU A 199 16.60 7.33 -35.39
N GLY A 200 17.08 6.14 -35.11
CA GLY A 200 18.46 5.78 -34.77
C GLY A 200 19.10 4.87 -35.80
#